data_61c13a076a8887af0a12c15e1ac3269b
#
_entry.id   61c13a076a8887af0a12c15e1ac3269b
#
_cell.length_a   1.000
_cell.length_b   1.000
_cell.length_c   1.000
_cell.angle_alpha   90.00
_cell.angle_beta   90.00
_cell.angle_gamma   90.00
#
_symmetry.space_group_name_H-M   'P 1'
#
loop_
_entity.id
_entity.type
_entity.pdbx_description
1 polymer ?
#
loop_
_entity_poly.entity_id
_entity_poly.type
_entity_poly.pdbx_seq_one_letter_code
_entity_poly.pdbx_strand_id
1 'polypeptide(L)'
;MRILWLSPWMRPLARVHAEALRARGAAVLLVTSDQHPESGPTRDYELVLEPSLKEPAGWVSWARTVPQVRAFQPDVVIDELVRDPRWQVFGAGLPRVRLIHDDRPHDASEEVPRWRSAAFRRWDKNAVHRVAFSDYVARQITGREPSPVGVVPLTSDLDPQRVPPFVPASGRRDFVLVGRLNGYKNVGLILDAWQAHVDGPAWQGDNLVLIGDGDIRRALPDSVRWIRGPYSYESVLQPLSEAKASVVHYRQASQSGVQTLSMQLGVNVIVSTEGALPEFQPPGEVALHRDDTSGLTAAFDRHAEPAVAARLGWEAQAHYTQNFTADHAAAKLLAICERLPRPH
;
A
#
# COMPACT_ATOMS: atom_id res chain seq x y z
N MET A 1 -8.39 20.51 -14.79
CA MET A 1 -6.99 20.46 -14.33
C MET A 1 -6.30 19.27 -14.99
N ARG A 2 -5.08 19.45 -15.50
CA ARG A 2 -4.25 18.41 -16.12
C ARG A 2 -3.15 18.00 -15.14
N ILE A 3 -3.18 16.76 -14.71
CA ILE A 3 -2.29 16.20 -13.69
C ILE A 3 -1.28 15.25 -14.36
N LEU A 4 0.00 15.53 -14.20
CA LEU A 4 1.07 14.59 -14.54
C LEU A 4 1.39 13.76 -13.28
N TRP A 5 1.14 12.46 -13.33
CA TRP A 5 1.50 11.55 -12.25
C TRP A 5 2.76 10.77 -12.60
N LEU A 6 3.77 10.86 -11.75
CA LEU A 6 5.06 10.16 -11.90
C LEU A 6 5.15 9.05 -10.85
N SER A 7 4.98 7.79 -11.25
CA SER A 7 5.04 6.62 -10.35
C SER A 7 5.83 5.47 -10.99
N PRO A 8 7.16 5.42 -10.85
CA PRO A 8 7.97 4.37 -11.48
C PRO A 8 7.79 2.98 -10.87
N TRP A 9 7.26 2.85 -9.64
CA TRP A 9 7.26 1.59 -8.89
C TRP A 9 5.88 1.08 -8.51
N MET A 10 4.91 1.98 -8.27
CA MET A 10 3.61 1.65 -7.70
C MET A 10 2.49 1.80 -8.73
N ARG A 11 2.71 1.24 -9.94
CA ARG A 11 1.76 1.40 -11.06
C ARG A 11 0.31 1.01 -10.73
N PRO A 12 0.01 -0.11 -10.02
CA PRO A 12 -1.37 -0.43 -9.63
C PRO A 12 -2.01 0.64 -8.75
N LEU A 13 -1.31 1.09 -7.70
CA LEU A 13 -1.80 2.13 -6.80
C LEU A 13 -2.00 3.47 -7.55
N ALA A 14 -1.03 3.85 -8.38
CA ALA A 14 -1.13 5.06 -9.21
C ALA A 14 -2.32 5.00 -10.19
N ARG A 15 -2.63 3.83 -10.76
CA ARG A 15 -3.81 3.62 -11.62
C ARG A 15 -5.11 3.86 -10.87
N VAL A 16 -5.26 3.24 -9.71
CA VAL A 16 -6.47 3.38 -8.89
C VAL A 16 -6.72 4.85 -8.55
N HIS A 17 -5.68 5.59 -8.20
CA HIS A 17 -5.78 7.05 -7.98
C HIS A 17 -6.05 7.83 -9.27
N ALA A 18 -5.35 7.51 -10.38
CA ALA A 18 -5.52 8.19 -11.66
C ALA A 18 -6.95 8.06 -12.18
N GLU A 19 -7.55 6.88 -12.05
CA GLU A 19 -8.93 6.65 -12.48
C GLU A 19 -9.94 7.38 -11.62
N ALA A 20 -9.74 7.39 -10.30
CA ALA A 20 -10.59 8.16 -9.40
C ALA A 20 -10.49 9.67 -9.68
N LEU A 21 -9.30 10.20 -9.99
CA LEU A 21 -9.12 11.59 -10.39
C LEU A 21 -9.80 11.90 -11.74
N ARG A 22 -9.69 10.98 -12.70
CA ARG A 22 -10.36 11.09 -14.02
C ARG A 22 -11.87 11.07 -13.88
N ALA A 23 -12.42 10.20 -13.04
CA ALA A 23 -13.85 10.15 -12.73
C ALA A 23 -14.38 11.47 -12.13
N ARG A 24 -13.49 12.22 -11.45
CA ARG A 24 -13.77 13.56 -10.89
C ARG A 24 -13.49 14.70 -11.87
N GLY A 25 -13.23 14.41 -13.16
CA GLY A 25 -13.07 15.39 -14.22
C GLY A 25 -11.65 15.95 -14.39
N ALA A 26 -10.63 15.38 -13.74
CA ALA A 26 -9.26 15.73 -14.05
C ALA A 26 -8.76 14.99 -15.30
N ALA A 27 -7.97 15.64 -16.14
CA ALA A 27 -7.18 14.94 -17.14
C ALA A 27 -5.89 14.45 -16.48
N VAL A 28 -5.61 13.15 -16.55
CA VAL A 28 -4.42 12.55 -15.94
C VAL A 28 -3.56 11.88 -17.00
N LEU A 29 -2.25 12.15 -16.94
CA LEU A 29 -1.23 11.42 -17.67
C LEU A 29 -0.33 10.72 -16.64
N LEU A 30 -0.32 9.39 -16.63
CA LEU A 30 0.51 8.58 -15.74
C LEU A 30 1.79 8.16 -16.47
N VAL A 31 2.94 8.60 -15.96
CA VAL A 31 4.24 8.11 -16.39
C VAL A 31 4.72 7.07 -15.39
N THR A 32 4.99 5.85 -15.84
CA THR A 32 5.23 4.68 -14.99
C THR A 32 6.21 3.68 -15.61
N SER A 33 6.38 2.52 -14.98
CA SER A 33 7.15 1.39 -15.53
C SER A 33 6.42 0.05 -15.35
N ASP A 34 6.94 -1.00 -15.95
CA ASP A 34 6.42 -2.37 -15.84
C ASP A 34 7.08 -3.20 -14.72
N GLN A 35 7.77 -2.58 -13.78
CA GLN A 35 8.49 -3.32 -12.74
C GLN A 35 7.59 -3.97 -11.67
N HIS A 36 6.37 -3.50 -11.51
CA HIS A 36 5.43 -4.12 -10.58
C HIS A 36 4.79 -5.37 -11.22
N PRO A 37 4.71 -6.52 -10.51
CA PRO A 37 4.13 -7.77 -11.07
C PRO A 37 2.68 -7.59 -11.54
N GLU A 38 1.91 -6.70 -10.92
CA GLU A 38 0.52 -6.42 -11.26
C GLU A 38 0.34 -5.27 -12.27
N SER A 39 1.38 -4.95 -13.05
CA SER A 39 1.33 -3.85 -14.02
C SER A 39 0.26 -4.02 -15.08
N GLY A 40 0.08 -5.23 -15.62
CA GLY A 40 -0.93 -5.52 -16.65
C GLY A 40 -0.80 -4.67 -17.93
N PRO A 41 -1.75 -4.74 -18.87
CA PRO A 41 -1.71 -3.98 -20.13
C PRO A 41 -1.70 -2.47 -19.90
N THR A 42 -1.02 -1.74 -20.79
CA THR A 42 -0.96 -0.27 -20.76
C THR A 42 -2.34 0.34 -21.09
N ARG A 43 -2.73 1.37 -20.35
CA ARG A 43 -3.97 2.13 -20.55
C ARG A 43 -3.72 3.39 -21.40
N ASP A 44 -4.77 3.99 -21.95
CA ASP A 44 -4.71 5.16 -22.83
C ASP A 44 -4.06 6.41 -22.23
N TYR A 45 -4.09 6.53 -20.92
CA TYR A 45 -3.50 7.63 -20.16
C TYR A 45 -2.12 7.30 -19.57
N GLU A 46 -1.50 6.19 -19.97
CA GLU A 46 -0.21 5.76 -19.44
C GLU A 46 0.91 5.87 -20.45
N LEU A 47 2.07 6.31 -19.98
CA LEU A 47 3.34 6.21 -20.67
C LEU A 47 4.26 5.32 -19.86
N VAL A 48 4.59 4.14 -20.40
CA VAL A 48 5.43 3.14 -19.73
C VAL A 48 6.87 3.31 -20.18
N LEU A 49 7.77 3.53 -19.22
CA LEU A 49 9.19 3.70 -19.46
C LEU A 49 9.99 2.50 -18.97
N GLU A 50 11.05 2.16 -19.72
CA GLU A 50 12.09 1.29 -19.21
C GLU A 50 12.87 2.03 -18.11
N PRO A 51 12.85 1.57 -16.84
CA PRO A 51 13.39 2.33 -15.72
C PRO A 51 14.91 2.21 -15.56
N SER A 52 15.58 1.31 -16.29
CA SER A 52 17.01 1.08 -16.13
C SER A 52 17.83 2.23 -16.71
N LEU A 53 18.61 2.91 -15.85
CA LEU A 53 19.58 3.93 -16.26
C LEU A 53 20.73 3.36 -17.11
N LYS A 54 21.00 2.07 -16.97
CA LYS A 54 22.13 1.39 -17.64
C LYS A 54 21.77 0.89 -19.03
N GLU A 55 20.46 0.76 -19.31
CA GLU A 55 19.99 0.22 -20.58
C GLU A 55 19.77 1.33 -21.61
N PRO A 56 20.27 1.20 -22.86
CA PRO A 56 20.00 2.16 -23.94
C PRO A 56 18.48 2.35 -24.18
N ALA A 57 17.68 1.30 -24.04
CA ALA A 57 16.25 1.36 -24.16
C ALA A 57 15.60 2.34 -23.17
N GLY A 58 16.15 2.46 -21.95
CA GLY A 58 15.71 3.42 -20.94
C GLY A 58 15.89 4.87 -21.38
N TRP A 59 16.96 5.20 -22.10
CA TRP A 59 17.17 6.54 -22.63
C TRP A 59 16.29 6.84 -23.84
N VAL A 60 16.06 5.84 -24.70
CA VAL A 60 15.17 5.98 -25.86
C VAL A 60 13.72 6.17 -25.43
N SER A 61 13.24 5.37 -24.48
CA SER A 61 11.88 5.49 -23.97
C SER A 61 11.67 6.83 -23.26
N TRP A 62 12.65 7.29 -22.45
CA TRP A 62 12.63 8.60 -21.83
C TRP A 62 12.56 9.73 -22.86
N ALA A 63 13.43 9.70 -23.89
CA ALA A 63 13.44 10.74 -24.92
C ALA A 63 12.14 10.82 -25.72
N ARG A 64 11.47 9.68 -25.95
CA ARG A 64 10.16 9.63 -26.60
C ARG A 64 9.04 10.15 -25.71
N THR A 65 9.16 10.02 -24.40
CA THR A 65 8.14 10.45 -23.44
C THR A 65 8.15 11.96 -23.22
N VAL A 66 9.31 12.63 -23.28
CA VAL A 66 9.43 14.09 -23.07
C VAL A 66 8.45 14.90 -23.93
N PRO A 67 8.41 14.73 -25.28
CA PRO A 67 7.47 15.51 -26.13
C PRO A 67 6.00 15.19 -25.82
N GLN A 68 5.66 13.96 -25.44
CA GLN A 68 4.29 13.58 -25.09
C GLN A 68 3.82 14.27 -23.80
N VAL A 69 4.68 14.31 -22.77
CA VAL A 69 4.41 15.05 -21.53
C VAL A 69 4.27 16.55 -21.80
N ARG A 70 5.14 17.13 -22.65
CA ARG A 70 5.03 18.54 -23.05
C ARG A 70 3.75 18.83 -23.81
N ALA A 71 3.35 17.96 -24.73
CA ALA A 71 2.08 18.08 -25.48
C ALA A 71 0.84 17.98 -24.57
N PHE A 72 0.93 17.20 -23.50
CA PHE A 72 -0.11 17.11 -22.48
C PHE A 72 -0.30 18.41 -21.70
N GLN A 73 0.73 19.27 -21.61
CA GLN A 73 0.72 20.56 -20.91
C GLN A 73 0.18 20.44 -19.48
N PRO A 74 0.83 19.72 -18.56
CA PRO A 74 0.32 19.54 -17.22
C PRO A 74 0.30 20.83 -16.42
N ASP A 75 -0.72 21.00 -15.57
CA ASP A 75 -0.87 22.11 -14.64
C ASP A 75 -0.12 21.85 -13.32
N VAL A 76 -0.01 20.57 -12.92
CA VAL A 76 0.59 20.12 -11.67
C VAL A 76 1.21 18.74 -11.84
N VAL A 77 2.24 18.47 -11.05
CA VAL A 77 2.89 17.16 -10.97
C VAL A 77 2.60 16.52 -9.62
N ILE A 78 2.19 15.25 -9.64
CA ILE A 78 2.19 14.36 -8.47
C ILE A 78 3.34 13.38 -8.65
N ASP A 79 4.28 13.32 -7.71
CA ASP A 79 5.40 12.38 -7.75
C ASP A 79 5.37 11.38 -6.61
N GLU A 80 5.65 10.14 -6.94
CA GLU A 80 5.59 8.99 -6.05
C GLU A 80 6.83 8.10 -6.26
N LEU A 81 7.65 7.94 -5.23
CA LEU A 81 8.83 7.07 -5.24
C LEU A 81 9.78 7.28 -6.43
N VAL A 82 9.86 8.49 -6.97
CA VAL A 82 10.77 8.80 -8.07
C VAL A 82 12.21 8.78 -7.56
N ARG A 83 13.02 7.84 -8.07
CA ARG A 83 14.43 7.64 -7.71
C ARG A 83 15.40 7.82 -8.89
N ASP A 84 14.88 8.11 -10.08
CA ASP A 84 15.64 8.34 -11.30
C ASP A 84 15.69 9.84 -11.62
N PRO A 85 16.88 10.50 -11.63
CA PRO A 85 17.00 11.93 -11.89
C PRO A 85 16.44 12.39 -13.24
N ARG A 86 16.39 11.52 -14.26
CA ARG A 86 15.83 11.85 -15.58
C ARG A 86 14.35 12.24 -15.50
N TRP A 87 13.62 11.66 -14.56
CA TRP A 87 12.19 11.91 -14.38
C TRP A 87 11.89 13.33 -13.88
N GLN A 88 12.90 14.01 -13.30
CA GLN A 88 12.75 15.40 -12.86
C GLN A 88 12.44 16.35 -14.04
N VAL A 89 12.88 16.00 -15.24
CA VAL A 89 12.64 16.80 -16.46
C VAL A 89 11.15 16.88 -16.81
N PHE A 90 10.38 15.82 -16.52
CA PHE A 90 8.95 15.79 -16.80
C PHE A 90 8.17 16.83 -15.99
N GLY A 91 8.62 17.12 -14.77
CA GLY A 91 7.96 18.07 -13.86
C GLY A 91 8.70 19.40 -13.69
N ALA A 92 9.69 19.71 -14.55
CA ALA A 92 10.49 20.90 -14.41
C ALA A 92 9.63 22.18 -14.55
N GLY A 93 9.73 23.09 -13.57
CA GLY A 93 9.01 24.37 -13.58
C GLY A 93 7.53 24.29 -13.16
N LEU A 94 7.01 23.12 -12.87
CA LEU A 94 5.62 22.94 -12.45
C LEU A 94 5.49 22.87 -10.92
N PRO A 95 4.35 23.33 -10.35
CA PRO A 95 4.02 23.06 -8.95
C PRO A 95 3.89 21.55 -8.74
N ARG A 96 4.39 21.07 -7.59
CA ARG A 96 4.55 19.66 -7.36
C ARG A 96 4.01 19.23 -6.00
N VAL A 97 3.23 18.14 -6.01
CA VAL A 97 2.81 17.38 -4.83
C VAL A 97 3.64 16.12 -4.75
N ARG A 98 4.31 15.91 -3.62
CA ARG A 98 5.09 14.70 -3.37
C ARG A 98 4.34 13.75 -2.44
N LEU A 99 4.11 12.53 -2.89
CA LEU A 99 3.54 11.46 -2.07
C LEU A 99 4.64 10.75 -1.29
N ILE A 100 4.43 10.59 0.01
CA ILE A 100 5.38 9.96 0.94
C ILE A 100 4.72 8.72 1.52
N HIS A 101 5.30 7.56 1.19
CA HIS A 101 4.81 6.26 1.65
C HIS A 101 5.29 5.97 3.07
N ASP A 102 6.57 6.22 3.36
CA ASP A 102 7.20 5.78 4.58
C ASP A 102 7.97 6.91 5.25
N ASP A 103 7.95 6.95 6.57
CA ASP A 103 8.73 7.89 7.36
C ASP A 103 10.22 7.53 7.40
N ARG A 104 10.56 6.27 7.11
CA ARG A 104 11.91 5.71 7.04
C ARG A 104 11.94 4.43 6.20
N PRO A 105 13.11 4.01 5.68
CA PRO A 105 13.28 2.71 5.04
C PRO A 105 12.90 1.55 5.96
N HIS A 106 12.28 0.51 5.42
CA HIS A 106 11.93 -0.70 6.18
C HIS A 106 13.15 -1.56 6.50
N ASP A 107 14.14 -1.55 5.60
CA ASP A 107 15.41 -2.27 5.79
C ASP A 107 16.56 -1.55 5.05
N ALA A 108 17.80 -2.00 5.30
CA ALA A 108 19.01 -1.39 4.71
C ALA A 108 19.08 -1.50 3.19
N SER A 109 18.32 -2.40 2.55
CA SER A 109 18.29 -2.53 1.08
C SER A 109 17.56 -1.38 0.39
N GLU A 110 16.73 -0.66 1.14
CA GLU A 110 15.99 0.51 0.66
C GLU A 110 16.75 1.82 0.80
N GLU A 111 17.95 1.81 1.40
CA GLU A 111 18.77 3.01 1.54
C GLU A 111 19.25 3.54 0.18
N VAL A 112 19.01 4.83 -0.05
CA VAL A 112 19.40 5.49 -1.29
C VAL A 112 20.87 5.95 -1.22
N PRO A 113 21.72 5.60 -2.21
CA PRO A 113 23.10 6.07 -2.25
C PRO A 113 23.22 7.61 -2.14
N ARG A 114 24.22 8.09 -1.41
CA ARG A 114 24.42 9.53 -1.11
C ARG A 114 24.43 10.45 -2.35
N TRP A 115 25.00 9.98 -3.48
CA TRP A 115 25.02 10.76 -4.72
C TRP A 115 23.61 10.95 -5.32
N ARG A 116 22.74 9.93 -5.23
CA ARG A 116 21.34 10.04 -5.63
C ARG A 116 20.59 11.02 -4.73
N SER A 117 20.77 10.92 -3.42
CA SER A 117 20.19 11.87 -2.47
C SER A 117 20.62 13.31 -2.76
N ALA A 118 21.87 13.52 -3.22
CA ALA A 118 22.35 14.83 -3.64
C ALA A 118 21.61 15.37 -4.89
N ALA A 119 21.39 14.52 -5.90
CA ALA A 119 20.66 14.90 -7.12
C ALA A 119 19.19 15.28 -6.83
N PHE A 120 18.58 14.66 -5.81
CA PHE A 120 17.19 14.93 -5.45
C PHE A 120 17.01 16.08 -4.45
N ARG A 121 18.06 16.50 -3.71
CA ARG A 121 17.93 17.58 -2.71
C ARG A 121 17.31 18.85 -3.25
N ARG A 122 17.68 19.30 -4.45
CA ARG A 122 17.10 20.51 -5.07
C ARG A 122 15.64 20.27 -5.47
N TRP A 123 15.36 19.10 -6.06
CA TRP A 123 14.02 18.75 -6.48
C TRP A 123 13.09 18.59 -5.28
N ASP A 124 13.57 17.96 -4.22
CA ASP A 124 12.81 17.79 -2.98
C ASP A 124 12.46 19.11 -2.30
N LYS A 125 13.38 20.08 -2.33
CA LYS A 125 13.13 21.44 -1.83
C LYS A 125 12.07 22.20 -2.63
N ASN A 126 11.91 21.88 -3.91
CA ASN A 126 10.94 22.53 -4.80
C ASN A 126 9.54 21.88 -4.75
N ALA A 127 9.32 20.85 -3.93
CA ALA A 127 7.98 20.34 -3.69
C ALA A 127 7.18 21.38 -2.90
N VAL A 128 6.14 21.91 -3.53
CA VAL A 128 5.29 22.94 -2.93
C VAL A 128 4.42 22.36 -1.81
N HIS A 129 4.05 21.08 -1.94
CA HIS A 129 3.24 20.37 -0.96
C HIS A 129 3.68 18.91 -0.84
N ARG A 130 3.62 18.39 0.37
CA ARG A 130 3.85 16.97 0.66
C ARG A 130 2.58 16.33 1.15
N VAL A 131 2.39 15.07 0.79
CA VAL A 131 1.22 14.28 1.19
C VAL A 131 1.70 12.95 1.73
N ALA A 132 1.32 12.65 2.96
CA ALA A 132 1.47 11.35 3.58
C ALA A 132 0.16 10.54 3.46
N PHE A 133 0.25 9.22 3.52
CA PHE A 133 -0.92 8.34 3.46
C PHE A 133 -1.52 8.03 4.84
N SER A 134 -0.98 8.61 5.92
CA SER A 134 -1.47 8.47 7.28
C SER A 134 -1.09 9.68 8.13
N ASP A 135 -1.83 9.92 9.19
CA ASP A 135 -1.48 10.94 10.18
C ASP A 135 -0.18 10.60 10.91
N TYR A 136 0.09 9.31 11.15
CA TYR A 136 1.36 8.87 11.72
C TYR A 136 2.55 9.33 10.87
N VAL A 137 2.57 8.98 9.58
CA VAL A 137 3.67 9.38 8.69
C VAL A 137 3.76 10.90 8.60
N ALA A 138 2.64 11.60 8.49
CA ALA A 138 2.62 13.07 8.47
C ALA A 138 3.29 13.66 9.72
N ARG A 139 2.95 13.17 10.92
CA ARG A 139 3.58 13.61 12.18
C ARG A 139 5.09 13.34 12.21
N GLN A 140 5.53 12.17 11.73
CA GLN A 140 6.95 11.80 11.72
C GLN A 140 7.81 12.67 10.82
N ILE A 141 7.25 13.15 9.70
CA ILE A 141 7.98 13.99 8.75
C ILE A 141 7.79 15.49 8.99
N THR A 142 6.72 15.91 9.67
CA THR A 142 6.50 17.30 10.07
C THR A 142 7.64 17.75 10.98
N GLY A 143 8.25 18.90 10.68
CA GLY A 143 9.43 19.40 11.37
C GLY A 143 10.77 18.97 10.78
N ARG A 144 10.80 17.91 9.96
CA ARG A 144 11.97 17.57 9.12
C ARG A 144 11.87 18.20 7.73
N GLU A 145 10.66 18.58 7.34
CA GLU A 145 10.33 19.05 6.01
C GLU A 145 9.91 20.53 6.00
N PRO A 146 10.40 21.32 5.05
CA PRO A 146 10.14 22.76 5.00
C PRO A 146 8.75 23.15 4.47
N SER A 147 7.98 22.19 3.94
CA SER A 147 6.67 22.43 3.31
C SER A 147 5.54 21.82 4.14
N PRO A 148 4.31 22.34 4.01
CA PRO A 148 3.14 21.73 4.63
C PRO A 148 2.98 20.25 4.23
N VAL A 149 2.53 19.45 5.19
CA VAL A 149 2.22 18.03 4.97
C VAL A 149 0.72 17.84 5.05
N GLY A 150 0.12 17.42 3.94
CA GLY A 150 -1.26 16.98 3.88
C GLY A 150 -1.39 15.47 4.14
N VAL A 151 -2.61 15.03 4.47
CA VAL A 151 -2.90 13.60 4.64
C VAL A 151 -4.01 13.19 3.67
N VAL A 152 -3.70 12.14 2.90
CA VAL A 152 -4.63 11.46 2.02
C VAL A 152 -4.64 10.00 2.44
N PRO A 153 -5.79 9.36 2.66
CA PRO A 153 -5.81 7.99 3.15
C PRO A 153 -5.15 7.04 2.15
N LEU A 154 -4.37 6.07 2.66
CA LEU A 154 -3.90 4.97 1.84
C LEU A 154 -5.09 4.14 1.37
N THR A 155 -5.25 3.97 0.08
CA THR A 155 -6.22 3.07 -0.51
C THR A 155 -5.58 1.72 -0.85
N SER A 156 -6.38 0.72 -1.11
CA SER A 156 -5.92 -0.52 -1.75
C SER A 156 -5.54 -0.24 -3.21
N ASP A 157 -4.53 -0.94 -3.69
CA ASP A 157 -4.08 -0.90 -5.08
C ASP A 157 -4.81 -1.91 -5.99
N LEU A 158 -5.75 -2.70 -5.42
CA LEU A 158 -6.64 -3.56 -6.19
C LEU A 158 -7.71 -2.74 -6.91
N ASP A 159 -7.81 -2.94 -8.21
CA ASP A 159 -8.88 -2.37 -9.04
C ASP A 159 -10.26 -2.75 -8.44
N PRO A 160 -11.12 -1.78 -8.12
CA PRO A 160 -12.45 -2.06 -7.56
C PRO A 160 -13.30 -3.03 -8.39
N GLN A 161 -13.09 -3.10 -9.71
CA GLN A 161 -13.80 -4.03 -10.59
C GLN A 161 -13.35 -5.49 -10.43
N ARG A 162 -12.18 -5.71 -9.81
CA ARG A 162 -11.63 -7.06 -9.53
C ARG A 162 -11.96 -7.56 -8.12
N VAL A 163 -12.64 -6.76 -7.31
CA VAL A 163 -13.04 -7.18 -5.95
C VAL A 163 -14.08 -8.29 -6.05
N PRO A 164 -13.82 -9.48 -5.50
CA PRO A 164 -14.79 -10.57 -5.51
C PRO A 164 -16.00 -10.22 -4.62
N PRO A 165 -17.13 -10.92 -4.80
CA PRO A 165 -18.26 -10.78 -3.91
C PRO A 165 -17.88 -11.06 -2.45
N PHE A 166 -18.57 -10.40 -1.52
CA PHE A 166 -18.37 -10.63 -0.08
C PHE A 166 -18.60 -12.11 0.28
N VAL A 167 -17.65 -12.68 1.01
CA VAL A 167 -17.71 -14.09 1.44
C VAL A 167 -18.50 -14.21 2.75
N PRO A 168 -19.64 -14.93 2.78
CA PRO A 168 -20.44 -15.13 3.99
C PRO A 168 -19.75 -16.09 4.97
N ALA A 169 -20.34 -16.27 6.15
CA ALA A 169 -19.82 -17.13 7.20
C ALA A 169 -19.49 -18.56 6.73
N SER A 170 -20.34 -19.16 5.89
CA SER A 170 -20.13 -20.53 5.38
C SER A 170 -18.89 -20.68 4.47
N GLY A 171 -18.35 -19.58 3.96
CA GLY A 171 -17.12 -19.58 3.14
C GLY A 171 -15.87 -19.16 3.92
N ARG A 172 -16.00 -18.75 5.20
CA ARG A 172 -14.86 -18.30 6.01
C ARG A 172 -14.03 -19.46 6.53
N ARG A 173 -12.75 -19.42 6.26
CA ARG A 173 -11.78 -20.44 6.66
C ARG A 173 -10.39 -19.82 6.80
N ASP A 174 -9.53 -20.47 7.56
CA ASP A 174 -8.13 -20.13 7.70
C ASP A 174 -7.85 -18.68 8.15
N PHE A 175 -6.63 -18.43 8.53
CA PHE A 175 -6.08 -17.10 8.81
C PHE A 175 -4.95 -16.84 7.84
N VAL A 176 -4.78 -15.61 7.37
CA VAL A 176 -3.84 -15.32 6.28
C VAL A 176 -2.86 -14.22 6.66
N LEU A 177 -1.56 -14.47 6.43
CA LEU A 177 -0.50 -13.47 6.50
C LEU A 177 0.15 -13.34 5.12
N VAL A 178 0.12 -12.15 4.53
CA VAL A 178 0.65 -11.87 3.19
C VAL A 178 1.87 -10.96 3.25
N GLY A 179 2.84 -11.21 2.38
CA GLY A 179 3.95 -10.30 2.07
C GLY A 179 5.33 -10.91 2.27
N ARG A 180 6.36 -10.06 2.24
CA ARG A 180 7.75 -10.47 2.51
C ARG A 180 7.90 -10.88 3.97
N LEU A 181 8.05 -12.17 4.25
CA LEU A 181 8.10 -12.75 5.61
C LEU A 181 9.46 -12.52 6.28
N ASN A 182 9.85 -11.25 6.38
CA ASN A 182 11.09 -10.80 7.00
C ASN A 182 10.87 -10.49 8.50
N GLY A 183 11.95 -10.18 9.22
CA GLY A 183 11.92 -9.97 10.67
C GLY A 183 10.90 -8.93 11.15
N TYR A 184 10.60 -7.91 10.36
CA TYR A 184 9.59 -6.90 10.72
C TYR A 184 8.14 -7.43 10.74
N LYS A 185 7.86 -8.52 10.03
CA LYS A 185 6.53 -9.18 9.99
C LYS A 185 6.20 -9.98 11.26
N ASN A 186 7.09 -10.05 12.22
CA ASN A 186 6.88 -10.70 13.53
C ASN A 186 6.46 -12.17 13.46
N VAL A 187 6.86 -12.89 12.42
CA VAL A 187 6.41 -14.26 12.14
C VAL A 187 6.63 -15.21 13.33
N GLY A 188 7.74 -15.04 14.07
CA GLY A 188 8.03 -15.89 15.23
C GLY A 188 6.94 -15.82 16.30
N LEU A 189 6.57 -14.61 16.73
CA LEU A 189 5.52 -14.40 17.72
C LEU A 189 4.15 -14.83 17.20
N ILE A 190 3.87 -14.57 15.92
CA ILE A 190 2.61 -15.02 15.28
C ILE A 190 2.50 -16.53 15.33
N LEU A 191 3.58 -17.28 15.07
CA LEU A 191 3.59 -18.74 15.16
C LEU A 191 3.42 -19.24 16.60
N ASP A 192 3.98 -18.55 17.59
CA ASP A 192 3.81 -18.89 19.00
C ASP A 192 2.37 -18.69 19.46
N ALA A 193 1.76 -17.55 19.09
CA ALA A 193 0.35 -17.27 19.37
C ALA A 193 -0.59 -18.22 18.63
N TRP A 194 -0.24 -18.58 17.39
CA TRP A 194 -1.00 -19.54 16.59
C TRP A 194 -0.98 -20.92 17.23
N GLN A 195 0.20 -21.40 17.69
CA GLN A 195 0.28 -22.67 18.39
C GLN A 195 -0.57 -22.69 19.67
N ALA A 196 -0.53 -21.61 20.45
CA ALA A 196 -1.37 -21.49 21.65
C ALA A 196 -2.88 -21.52 21.32
N HIS A 197 -3.30 -20.93 20.16
CA HIS A 197 -4.65 -21.02 19.65
C HIS A 197 -5.02 -22.46 19.26
N VAL A 198 -4.15 -23.18 18.56
CA VAL A 198 -4.36 -24.58 18.15
C VAL A 198 -4.47 -25.51 19.35
N ASP A 199 -3.71 -25.27 20.41
CA ASP A 199 -3.75 -26.04 21.66
C ASP A 199 -4.99 -25.67 22.52
N GLY A 200 -5.70 -24.60 22.17
CA GLY A 200 -6.85 -24.07 22.89
C GLY A 200 -8.21 -24.64 22.42
N PRO A 201 -9.27 -24.39 23.19
CA PRO A 201 -10.62 -24.93 22.88
C PRO A 201 -11.33 -24.19 21.72
N ALA A 202 -10.84 -23.03 21.29
CA ALA A 202 -11.48 -22.24 20.24
C ALA A 202 -11.09 -22.68 18.82
N TRP A 203 -10.04 -23.46 18.66
CA TRP A 203 -9.57 -23.92 17.35
C TRP A 203 -10.60 -24.85 16.67
N GLN A 204 -10.89 -24.61 15.42
CA GLN A 204 -11.89 -25.33 14.63
C GLN A 204 -11.28 -26.11 13.45
N GLY A 205 -9.98 -26.41 13.48
CA GLY A 205 -9.30 -27.12 12.39
C GLY A 205 -8.80 -26.19 11.27
N ASP A 206 -8.77 -24.88 11.51
CA ASP A 206 -8.26 -23.88 10.56
C ASP A 206 -6.75 -23.96 10.43
N ASN A 207 -6.22 -23.38 9.34
CA ASN A 207 -4.80 -23.18 9.14
C ASN A 207 -4.40 -21.71 9.25
N LEU A 208 -3.14 -21.47 9.61
CA LEU A 208 -2.47 -20.19 9.33
C LEU A 208 -1.77 -20.31 7.98
N VAL A 209 -2.22 -19.54 6.99
CA VAL A 209 -1.66 -19.53 5.64
C VAL A 209 -0.71 -18.36 5.49
N LEU A 210 0.57 -18.65 5.30
CA LEU A 210 1.62 -17.69 5.01
C LEU A 210 1.78 -17.59 3.50
N ILE A 211 1.68 -16.38 2.91
CA ILE A 211 1.82 -16.17 1.46
C ILE A 211 2.94 -15.17 1.20
N GLY A 212 3.98 -15.61 0.52
CA GLY A 212 5.11 -14.78 0.11
C GLY A 212 6.47 -15.37 0.42
N ASP A 213 7.51 -14.66 -0.03
CA ASP A 213 8.91 -15.03 0.23
C ASP A 213 9.38 -14.58 1.61
N GLY A 214 10.37 -15.30 2.14
CA GLY A 214 11.00 -14.95 3.40
C GLY A 214 11.98 -16.01 3.90
N ASP A 215 12.55 -15.74 5.08
CA ASP A 215 13.47 -16.67 5.76
C ASP A 215 12.88 -17.05 7.13
N ILE A 216 12.07 -18.11 7.14
CA ILE A 216 11.52 -18.69 8.39
C ILE A 216 12.41 -19.87 8.77
N ARG A 217 13.21 -19.70 9.84
CA ARG A 217 14.25 -20.65 10.25
C ARG A 217 13.78 -21.73 11.23
N ARG A 218 12.50 -21.70 11.62
CA ARG A 218 11.92 -22.70 12.53
C ARG A 218 11.02 -23.68 11.74
N ALA A 219 10.86 -24.89 12.28
CA ALA A 219 9.87 -25.83 11.76
C ALA A 219 8.46 -25.22 11.91
N LEU A 220 7.65 -25.40 10.90
CA LEU A 220 6.27 -24.97 10.90
C LEU A 220 5.38 -26.07 11.50
N PRO A 221 4.40 -25.73 12.36
CA PRO A 221 3.37 -26.65 12.79
C PRO A 221 2.55 -27.21 11.61
N ASP A 222 1.95 -28.38 11.75
CA ASP A 222 1.12 -29.01 10.72
C ASP A 222 -0.10 -28.14 10.32
N SER A 223 -0.57 -27.30 11.24
CA SER A 223 -1.65 -26.32 11.01
C SER A 223 -1.16 -25.03 10.32
N VAL A 224 0.09 -24.96 9.88
CA VAL A 224 0.64 -23.80 9.15
C VAL A 224 1.02 -24.21 7.74
N ARG A 225 0.43 -23.55 6.76
CA ARG A 225 0.72 -23.74 5.34
C ARG A 225 1.48 -22.55 4.79
N TRP A 226 2.64 -22.77 4.16
CA TRP A 226 3.41 -21.70 3.53
C TRP A 226 3.39 -21.83 2.00
N ILE A 227 2.74 -20.84 1.35
CA ILE A 227 2.77 -20.65 -0.10
C ILE A 227 3.97 -19.74 -0.39
N ARG A 228 5.12 -20.36 -0.59
CA ARG A 228 6.40 -19.68 -0.77
C ARG A 228 6.57 -19.19 -2.20
N GLY A 229 7.05 -17.96 -2.34
CA GLY A 229 7.39 -17.36 -3.64
C GLY A 229 6.84 -15.95 -3.78
N PRO A 230 7.13 -15.27 -4.92
CA PRO A 230 6.50 -14.00 -5.22
C PRO A 230 4.99 -14.19 -5.31
N TYR A 231 4.24 -13.29 -4.68
CA TYR A 231 2.78 -13.34 -4.70
C TYR A 231 2.21 -12.36 -5.72
N SER A 232 1.09 -12.76 -6.30
CA SER A 232 0.27 -11.93 -7.20
C SER A 232 -1.17 -11.89 -6.68
N TYR A 233 -1.98 -11.00 -7.23
CA TYR A 233 -3.42 -11.01 -6.92
C TYR A 233 -4.09 -12.35 -7.23
N GLU A 234 -3.66 -13.04 -8.29
CA GLU A 234 -4.17 -14.38 -8.62
C GLU A 234 -3.98 -15.37 -7.47
N SER A 235 -2.83 -15.32 -6.80
CA SER A 235 -2.52 -16.23 -5.68
C SER A 235 -3.07 -15.77 -4.33
N VAL A 236 -3.39 -14.48 -4.16
CA VAL A 236 -3.74 -13.88 -2.86
C VAL A 236 -5.22 -13.63 -2.71
N LEU A 237 -5.94 -13.23 -3.78
CA LEU A 237 -7.32 -12.73 -3.65
C LEU A 237 -8.27 -13.78 -3.05
N GLN A 238 -8.23 -15.01 -3.53
CA GLN A 238 -9.12 -16.04 -3.02
C GLN A 238 -8.81 -16.41 -1.56
N PRO A 239 -7.55 -16.82 -1.19
CA PRO A 239 -7.24 -17.14 0.20
C PRO A 239 -7.54 -15.98 1.16
N LEU A 240 -7.26 -14.75 0.74
CA LEU A 240 -7.47 -13.58 1.57
C LEU A 240 -8.96 -13.24 1.71
N SER A 241 -9.75 -13.27 0.63
CA SER A 241 -11.19 -12.98 0.70
C SER A 241 -11.99 -14.00 1.51
N GLU A 242 -11.55 -15.26 1.54
CA GLU A 242 -12.14 -16.34 2.30
C GLU A 242 -11.62 -16.41 3.75
N ALA A 243 -10.62 -15.61 4.11
CA ALA A 243 -10.02 -15.68 5.44
C ALA A 243 -10.98 -15.27 6.56
N LYS A 244 -10.86 -15.91 7.70
CA LYS A 244 -11.49 -15.50 8.96
C LYS A 244 -10.90 -14.17 9.45
N ALA A 245 -9.59 -14.00 9.33
CA ALA A 245 -8.90 -12.72 9.52
C ALA A 245 -7.58 -12.68 8.74
N SER A 246 -7.15 -11.45 8.42
CA SER A 246 -5.81 -11.16 7.92
C SER A 246 -4.90 -10.76 9.08
N VAL A 247 -3.65 -11.25 9.11
CA VAL A 247 -2.71 -10.97 10.19
C VAL A 247 -1.69 -9.93 9.73
N VAL A 248 -1.77 -8.73 10.30
CA VAL A 248 -0.87 -7.60 10.03
C VAL A 248 -0.19 -7.15 11.33
N HIS A 249 0.21 -8.13 12.13
CA HIS A 249 0.84 -7.93 13.43
C HIS A 249 2.36 -7.79 13.29
N TYR A 250 2.82 -6.58 12.98
CA TYR A 250 4.21 -6.30 12.64
C TYR A 250 5.01 -5.75 13.82
N ARG A 251 6.33 -5.94 13.81
CA ARG A 251 7.28 -5.30 14.76
C ARG A 251 7.60 -3.86 14.40
N GLN A 252 7.45 -3.52 13.12
CA GLN A 252 7.69 -2.18 12.60
C GLN A 252 6.83 -1.98 11.35
N ALA A 253 6.14 -0.86 11.28
CA ALA A 253 5.40 -0.46 10.09
C ALA A 253 5.30 1.07 10.02
N SER A 254 5.32 1.63 8.81
CA SER A 254 4.76 2.96 8.55
C SER A 254 3.25 2.83 8.31
N GLN A 255 2.87 1.88 7.45
CA GLN A 255 1.50 1.53 7.06
C GLN A 255 1.49 0.17 6.35
N SER A 256 0.31 -0.34 5.94
CA SER A 256 0.23 -1.62 5.24
C SER A 256 -0.84 -1.64 4.15
N GLY A 257 -0.42 -1.83 2.88
CA GLY A 257 -1.33 -2.09 1.77
C GLY A 257 -2.12 -3.39 1.93
N VAL A 258 -1.57 -4.39 2.63
CA VAL A 258 -2.31 -5.64 2.96
C VAL A 258 -3.49 -5.35 3.87
N GLN A 259 -3.38 -4.39 4.79
CA GLN A 259 -4.50 -4.00 5.67
C GLN A 259 -5.64 -3.40 4.86
N THR A 260 -5.37 -2.42 3.99
CA THR A 260 -6.40 -1.80 3.16
C THR A 260 -7.00 -2.77 2.13
N LEU A 261 -6.18 -3.66 1.56
CA LEU A 261 -6.64 -4.73 0.68
C LEU A 261 -7.58 -5.69 1.42
N SER A 262 -7.21 -6.16 2.61
CA SER A 262 -8.04 -7.06 3.41
C SER A 262 -9.40 -6.45 3.73
N MET A 263 -9.41 -5.19 4.17
CA MET A 263 -10.67 -4.48 4.44
C MET A 263 -11.52 -4.30 3.17
N GLN A 264 -10.91 -3.99 2.03
CA GLN A 264 -11.62 -3.90 0.73
C GLN A 264 -12.28 -5.23 0.38
N LEU A 265 -11.63 -6.36 0.68
CA LEU A 265 -12.15 -7.71 0.46
C LEU A 265 -13.17 -8.17 1.51
N GLY A 266 -13.51 -7.34 2.49
CA GLY A 266 -14.42 -7.70 3.56
C GLY A 266 -13.83 -8.68 4.57
N VAL A 267 -12.55 -8.52 4.89
CA VAL A 267 -11.84 -9.33 5.89
C VAL A 267 -11.32 -8.42 6.99
N ASN A 268 -11.61 -8.76 8.25
CA ASN A 268 -11.07 -8.03 9.38
C ASN A 268 -9.55 -8.28 9.53
N VAL A 269 -8.86 -7.34 10.16
CA VAL A 269 -7.41 -7.36 10.24
C VAL A 269 -6.96 -7.31 11.70
N ILE A 270 -6.18 -8.31 12.10
CA ILE A 270 -5.52 -8.32 13.40
C ILE A 270 -4.20 -7.54 13.25
N VAL A 271 -4.11 -6.38 13.88
CA VAL A 271 -2.96 -5.47 13.73
C VAL A 271 -2.18 -5.29 15.03
N SER A 272 -0.90 -4.92 14.89
CA SER A 272 -0.11 -4.40 16.01
C SER A 272 -0.29 -2.88 16.19
N THR A 273 0.17 -2.35 17.33
CA THR A 273 0.17 -0.90 17.61
C THR A 273 1.23 -0.12 16.84
N GLU A 274 1.90 -0.75 15.87
CA GLU A 274 3.03 -0.15 15.17
C GLU A 274 2.58 0.80 14.04
N GLY A 275 3.24 1.97 14.01
CA GLY A 275 3.05 2.96 12.96
C GLY A 275 1.62 3.46 12.82
N ALA A 276 1.12 3.47 11.58
CA ALA A 276 -0.24 3.87 11.27
C ALA A 276 -1.25 2.71 11.28
N LEU A 277 -0.85 1.47 11.59
CA LEU A 277 -1.78 0.33 11.55
C LEU A 277 -3.06 0.56 12.37
N PRO A 278 -3.01 1.16 13.58
CA PRO A 278 -4.22 1.46 14.35
C PRO A 278 -5.13 2.50 13.69
N GLU A 279 -4.58 3.43 12.87
CA GLU A 279 -5.37 4.50 12.22
C GLU A 279 -6.36 3.97 11.17
N PHE A 280 -6.10 2.77 10.64
CA PHE A 280 -6.94 2.13 9.63
C PHE A 280 -7.97 1.15 10.20
N GLN A 281 -7.92 0.88 11.51
CA GLN A 281 -8.86 -0.06 12.14
C GLN A 281 -10.29 0.48 12.20
N PRO A 282 -11.30 -0.39 12.00
CA PRO A 282 -12.69 -0.03 12.29
C PRO A 282 -12.86 0.43 13.74
N PRO A 283 -13.81 1.31 14.02
CA PRO A 283 -14.12 1.71 15.39
C PRO A 283 -14.46 0.48 16.27
N GLY A 284 -13.84 0.41 17.44
CA GLY A 284 -14.03 -0.70 18.38
C GLY A 284 -13.06 -1.87 18.21
N GLU A 285 -12.30 -1.93 17.12
CA GLU A 285 -11.21 -2.89 16.98
C GLU A 285 -9.94 -2.40 17.72
N VAL A 286 -9.26 -3.33 18.38
CA VAL A 286 -8.10 -3.05 19.24
C VAL A 286 -6.82 -3.52 18.56
N ALA A 287 -5.87 -2.61 18.42
CA ALA A 287 -4.51 -2.96 18.01
C ALA A 287 -3.73 -3.54 19.20
N LEU A 288 -2.96 -4.59 18.97
CA LEU A 288 -2.24 -5.34 19.98
C LEU A 288 -0.79 -4.86 20.10
N HIS A 289 -0.22 -4.88 21.30
CA HIS A 289 1.22 -4.61 21.40
C HIS A 289 2.01 -5.67 20.63
N ARG A 290 3.07 -5.26 19.95
CA ARG A 290 3.88 -6.13 19.07
C ARG A 290 4.49 -7.36 19.76
N ASP A 291 4.62 -7.35 21.09
CA ASP A 291 5.15 -8.45 21.89
C ASP A 291 4.05 -9.16 22.71
N ASP A 292 2.77 -8.88 22.45
CA ASP A 292 1.62 -9.46 23.15
C ASP A 292 1.16 -10.76 22.48
N THR A 293 1.78 -11.86 22.86
CA THR A 293 1.42 -13.20 22.37
C THR A 293 0.03 -13.60 22.85
N SER A 294 -0.32 -13.31 24.10
CA SER A 294 -1.63 -13.69 24.68
C SER A 294 -2.78 -12.94 24.04
N GLY A 295 -2.63 -11.63 23.81
CA GLY A 295 -3.62 -10.84 23.08
C GLY A 295 -3.80 -11.32 21.65
N LEU A 296 -2.70 -11.71 20.97
CA LEU A 296 -2.79 -12.25 19.62
C LEU A 296 -3.46 -13.61 19.58
N THR A 297 -3.21 -14.50 20.57
CA THR A 297 -3.95 -15.76 20.73
C THR A 297 -5.45 -15.51 20.91
N ALA A 298 -5.82 -14.61 21.81
CA ALA A 298 -7.22 -14.23 22.03
C ALA A 298 -7.89 -13.62 20.77
N ALA A 299 -7.10 -12.91 19.94
CA ALA A 299 -7.60 -12.42 18.65
C ALA A 299 -7.87 -13.56 17.67
N PHE A 300 -7.03 -14.59 17.60
CA PHE A 300 -7.33 -15.80 16.82
C PHE A 300 -8.59 -16.49 17.33
N ASP A 301 -8.69 -16.70 18.65
CA ASP A 301 -9.88 -17.32 19.29
C ASP A 301 -11.17 -16.56 18.97
N ARG A 302 -11.15 -15.23 19.02
CA ARG A 302 -12.29 -14.37 18.69
C ARG A 302 -12.76 -14.53 17.24
N HIS A 303 -11.82 -14.70 16.30
CA HIS A 303 -12.13 -14.82 14.87
C HIS A 303 -12.35 -16.29 14.44
N ALA A 304 -12.15 -17.27 15.32
CA ALA A 304 -12.32 -18.68 14.99
C ALA A 304 -13.75 -19.01 14.55
N GLU A 305 -14.76 -18.37 15.15
CA GLU A 305 -16.15 -18.55 14.76
C GLU A 305 -16.48 -17.85 13.44
N PRO A 306 -16.86 -18.59 12.37
CA PRO A 306 -17.08 -18.02 11.03
C PRO A 306 -18.13 -16.91 10.98
N ALA A 307 -19.15 -16.96 11.82
CA ALA A 307 -20.18 -15.93 11.89
C ALA A 307 -19.62 -14.61 12.45
N VAL A 308 -18.74 -14.69 13.45
CA VAL A 308 -18.02 -13.53 14.00
C VAL A 308 -17.06 -12.97 12.96
N ALA A 309 -16.27 -13.83 12.31
CA ALA A 309 -15.34 -13.41 11.27
C ALA A 309 -16.05 -12.69 10.10
N ALA A 310 -17.19 -13.21 9.64
CA ALA A 310 -17.97 -12.58 8.58
C ALA A 310 -18.54 -11.21 9.01
N ARG A 311 -19.08 -11.10 10.23
CA ARG A 311 -19.60 -9.83 10.76
C ARG A 311 -18.50 -8.78 10.85
N LEU A 312 -17.35 -9.12 11.45
CA LEU A 312 -16.21 -8.23 11.58
C LEU A 312 -15.63 -7.84 10.21
N GLY A 313 -15.62 -8.79 9.26
CA GLY A 313 -15.22 -8.53 7.88
C GLY A 313 -16.14 -7.55 7.16
N TRP A 314 -17.46 -7.64 7.37
CA TRP A 314 -18.42 -6.70 6.84
C TRP A 314 -18.23 -5.29 7.43
N GLU A 315 -18.00 -5.18 8.73
CA GLU A 315 -17.68 -3.92 9.40
C GLU A 315 -16.39 -3.29 8.86
N ALA A 316 -15.36 -4.11 8.62
CA ALA A 316 -14.10 -3.68 8.00
C ALA A 316 -14.29 -3.16 6.57
N GLN A 317 -15.11 -3.84 5.75
CA GLN A 317 -15.42 -3.41 4.39
C GLN A 317 -16.23 -2.10 4.38
N ALA A 318 -17.20 -1.97 5.27
CA ALA A 318 -17.98 -0.74 5.42
C ALA A 318 -17.06 0.43 5.81
N HIS A 319 -16.14 0.20 6.76
CA HIS A 319 -15.17 1.19 7.19
C HIS A 319 -14.21 1.61 6.06
N TYR A 320 -13.70 0.64 5.27
CA TYR A 320 -12.90 0.91 4.07
C TYR A 320 -13.67 1.76 3.07
N THR A 321 -14.91 1.38 2.77
CA THR A 321 -15.75 2.06 1.79
C THR A 321 -16.03 3.52 2.20
N GLN A 322 -16.19 3.77 3.48
CA GLN A 322 -16.46 5.11 4.00
C GLN A 322 -15.24 6.01 4.07
N ASN A 323 -14.02 5.46 4.20
CA ASN A 323 -12.85 6.27 4.58
C ASN A 323 -11.64 6.13 3.66
N PHE A 324 -11.46 4.98 2.97
CA PHE A 324 -10.18 4.62 2.35
C PHE A 324 -10.26 4.32 0.85
N THR A 325 -11.40 4.55 0.20
CA THR A 325 -11.51 4.35 -1.25
C THR A 325 -10.64 5.35 -2.02
N ALA A 326 -10.26 4.96 -3.23
CA ALA A 326 -9.54 5.86 -4.13
C ALA A 326 -10.31 7.15 -4.44
N ASP A 327 -11.64 7.12 -4.39
CA ASP A 327 -12.49 8.29 -4.58
C ASP A 327 -12.30 9.31 -3.45
N HIS A 328 -12.23 8.84 -2.18
CA HIS A 328 -11.90 9.71 -1.03
C HIS A 328 -10.48 10.30 -1.15
N ALA A 329 -9.51 9.48 -1.55
CA ALA A 329 -8.14 9.92 -1.77
C ALA A 329 -8.06 10.97 -2.89
N ALA A 330 -8.73 10.72 -4.02
CA ALA A 330 -8.77 11.63 -5.16
C ALA A 330 -9.42 12.98 -4.81
N ALA A 331 -10.51 12.99 -4.04
CA ALA A 331 -11.14 14.22 -3.59
C ALA A 331 -10.16 15.10 -2.79
N LYS A 332 -9.44 14.51 -1.85
CA LYS A 332 -8.43 15.22 -1.05
C LYS A 332 -7.24 15.69 -1.89
N LEU A 333 -6.74 14.85 -2.82
CA LEU A 333 -5.65 15.22 -3.72
C LEU A 333 -6.03 16.38 -4.63
N LEU A 334 -7.23 16.36 -5.22
CA LEU A 334 -7.73 17.46 -6.04
C LEU A 334 -7.79 18.77 -5.24
N ALA A 335 -8.36 18.74 -4.04
CA ALA A 335 -8.43 19.92 -3.17
C ALA A 335 -7.04 20.48 -2.80
N ILE A 336 -6.02 19.61 -2.67
CA ILE A 336 -4.63 20.04 -2.48
C ILE A 336 -4.11 20.68 -3.76
N CYS A 337 -4.27 20.04 -4.92
CA CYS A 337 -3.76 20.53 -6.20
C CYS A 337 -4.40 21.88 -6.61
N GLU A 338 -5.67 22.09 -6.31
CA GLU A 338 -6.39 23.35 -6.61
C GLU A 338 -5.87 24.56 -5.83
N ARG A 339 -5.26 24.33 -4.66
CA ARG A 339 -4.67 25.37 -3.81
C ARG A 339 -3.24 25.75 -4.21
N LEU A 340 -2.62 24.98 -5.12
CA LEU A 340 -1.27 25.27 -5.54
C LEU A 340 -1.20 26.50 -6.46
N PRO A 341 -0.10 27.27 -6.42
CA PRO A 341 0.10 28.35 -7.36
C PRO A 341 0.12 27.80 -8.78
N ARG A 342 -0.63 28.42 -9.67
CA ARG A 342 -0.61 28.04 -11.09
C ARG A 342 0.69 28.51 -11.73
N PRO A 343 1.27 27.74 -12.66
CA PRO A 343 2.40 28.23 -13.45
C PRO A 343 1.97 29.46 -14.25
N HIS A 344 2.80 30.49 -14.23
CA HIS A 344 2.60 31.72 -14.99
C HIS A 344 2.84 31.51 -16.48
#